data_09a9fe2793a7e1048eb113ba7d26be69
#
_entry.id   09a9fe2793a7e1048eb113ba7d26be69
#
_cell.length_a   1.000
_cell.length_b   1.000
_cell.length_c   1.000
_cell.angle_alpha   90.00
_cell.angle_beta   90.00
_cell.angle_gamma   90.00
#
_symmetry.space_group_name_H-M   'P 1'
#
loop_
_entity.id
_entity.type
_entity.pdbx_description
1 polymer ?
#
loop_
_entity_poly.entity_id
_entity_poly.type
_entity_poly.pdbx_seq_one_letter_code
_entity_poly.pdbx_strand_id
1 'polypeptide(L)'
;LSKGKYYKGILFFAVEVLYILYMAFFGWGYLKMFPTLGIQAQRTEYINGIIPKQVPGDNSMLILLYSVLTLVITVVVFAIYIVNIKDAYRHQIMKANGQKPTSFKYDMKQFLDGKYHITLMSFPVLMIGIFNVLPLIFMILIAFTNYDKQHMPPGTLFTWIGFDNFGSLFNLVEGAKKGYTFIKLTEWTLIWAVAATFSNYILGLIFALMINKKGIKFKSLWRTLFVITIAVPQFVSLLLMNQMLQSNGAINILLSNITNSHVEIQW
;
A
#
# COMPACT_ATOMS: atom_id res chain seq x y z
N LEU A 1 30.19 23.01 7.06
CA LEU A 1 30.80 21.71 7.35
C LEU A 1 31.67 21.85 8.60
N SER A 2 31.13 21.51 9.79
CA SER A 2 31.89 21.60 11.05
C SER A 2 32.99 20.54 11.04
N LYS A 3 34.24 20.97 11.27
CA LYS A 3 35.44 20.11 11.41
C LYS A 3 35.12 18.96 12.38
N GLY A 4 35.04 17.74 11.85
CA GLY A 4 34.83 16.50 12.64
C GLY A 4 33.67 15.59 12.20
N LYS A 5 32.75 16.03 11.32
CA LYS A 5 31.64 15.19 10.83
C LYS A 5 31.56 15.15 9.28
N TYR A 6 32.71 15.13 8.61
CA TYR A 6 32.79 15.08 7.16
C TYR A 6 31.94 13.95 6.55
N TYR A 7 31.93 12.77 7.16
CA TYR A 7 31.17 11.62 6.69
C TYR A 7 29.65 11.88 6.65
N LYS A 8 29.12 12.56 7.70
CA LYS A 8 27.70 12.89 7.77
C LYS A 8 27.32 13.94 6.70
N GLY A 9 28.18 14.94 6.53
CA GLY A 9 28.03 15.96 5.49
C GLY A 9 28.08 15.36 4.08
N ILE A 10 29.00 14.44 3.82
CA ILE A 10 29.11 13.73 2.53
C ILE A 10 27.84 12.89 2.28
N LEU A 11 27.33 12.19 3.30
CA LEU A 11 26.12 11.38 3.17
C LEU A 11 24.89 12.23 2.82
N PHE A 12 24.67 13.35 3.51
CA PHE A 12 23.56 14.24 3.18
C PHE A 12 23.73 14.88 1.79
N PHE A 13 24.94 15.30 1.46
CA PHE A 13 25.26 15.81 0.13
C PHE A 13 24.99 14.76 -0.98
N ALA A 14 25.36 13.51 -0.73
CA ALA A 14 25.06 12.43 -1.66
C ALA A 14 23.55 12.22 -1.87
N VAL A 15 22.75 12.30 -0.79
CA VAL A 15 21.28 12.23 -0.90
C VAL A 15 20.73 13.39 -1.73
N GLU A 16 21.23 14.60 -1.52
CA GLU A 16 20.80 15.77 -2.29
C GLU A 16 21.16 15.64 -3.77
N VAL A 17 22.39 15.22 -4.09
CA VAL A 17 22.83 15.00 -5.47
C VAL A 17 22.00 13.89 -6.15
N LEU A 18 21.79 12.77 -5.48
CA LEU A 18 20.96 11.67 -6.00
C LEU A 18 19.52 12.12 -6.26
N TYR A 19 18.97 12.93 -5.36
CA TYR A 19 17.63 13.49 -5.56
C TYR A 19 17.56 14.45 -6.74
N ILE A 20 18.55 15.34 -6.91
CA ILE A 20 18.62 16.26 -8.06
C ILE A 20 18.74 15.47 -9.37
N LEU A 21 19.59 14.44 -9.41
CA LEU A 21 19.73 13.57 -10.58
C LEU A 21 18.41 12.83 -10.87
N TYR A 22 17.77 12.27 -9.83
CA TYR A 22 16.47 11.63 -9.98
C TYR A 22 15.42 12.59 -10.55
N MET A 23 15.34 13.81 -10.03
CA MET A 23 14.41 14.84 -10.53
C MET A 23 14.72 15.26 -11.97
N ALA A 24 16.00 15.43 -12.31
CA ALA A 24 16.41 15.83 -13.65
C ALA A 24 16.10 14.76 -14.72
N PHE A 25 16.30 13.47 -14.41
CA PHE A 25 16.13 12.41 -15.38
C PHE A 25 14.73 11.78 -15.40
N PHE A 26 14.03 11.77 -14.26
CA PHE A 26 12.75 11.06 -14.13
C PHE A 26 11.66 11.92 -13.50
N GLY A 27 11.86 12.39 -12.28
CA GLY A 27 10.82 12.96 -11.45
C GLY A 27 10.12 14.15 -12.07
N TRP A 28 10.87 15.07 -12.63
CA TRP A 28 10.32 16.30 -13.24
C TRP A 28 9.43 16.00 -14.45
N GLY A 29 9.80 15.02 -15.27
CA GLY A 29 9.00 14.61 -16.43
C GLY A 29 7.60 14.13 -16.01
N TYR A 30 7.51 13.26 -15.02
CA TYR A 30 6.25 12.76 -14.51
C TYR A 30 5.43 13.82 -13.78
N LEU A 31 6.06 14.64 -12.93
CA LEU A 31 5.36 15.74 -12.25
C LEU A 31 4.77 16.76 -13.21
N LYS A 32 5.45 17.05 -14.31
CA LYS A 32 4.94 17.95 -15.35
C LYS A 32 3.69 17.39 -16.03
N MET A 33 3.61 16.07 -16.20
CA MET A 33 2.45 15.39 -16.81
C MET A 33 1.36 15.04 -15.79
N PHE A 34 1.62 15.18 -14.50
CA PHE A 34 0.65 14.83 -13.44
C PHE A 34 -0.69 15.57 -13.55
N PRO A 35 -0.75 16.89 -13.88
CA PRO A 35 -2.03 17.57 -14.00
C PRO A 35 -2.90 17.10 -15.17
N THR A 36 -2.30 16.62 -16.25
CA THR A 36 -3.01 16.17 -17.46
C THR A 36 -3.17 14.65 -17.55
N LEU A 37 -2.37 13.89 -16.81
CA LEU A 37 -2.25 12.43 -16.86
C LEU A 37 -1.93 11.86 -18.25
N GLY A 38 -1.29 12.66 -19.09
CA GLY A 38 -0.93 12.36 -20.48
C GLY A 38 -1.76 13.15 -21.47
N ILE A 39 -1.24 13.25 -22.70
CA ILE A 39 -1.86 14.03 -23.78
C ILE A 39 -2.11 13.15 -25.00
N GLN A 40 -1.23 12.21 -25.29
CA GLN A 40 -1.27 11.38 -26.49
C GLN A 40 -1.45 9.90 -26.13
N ALA A 41 -2.61 9.34 -26.42
CA ALA A 41 -2.84 7.90 -26.31
C ALA A 41 -2.00 7.14 -27.35
N GLN A 42 -1.72 5.88 -27.06
CA GLN A 42 -1.12 4.96 -28.03
C GLN A 42 -2.00 4.85 -29.27
N ARG A 43 -1.41 4.98 -30.46
CA ARG A 43 -2.13 4.90 -31.73
C ARG A 43 -1.42 3.96 -32.69
N THR A 44 -2.22 3.37 -33.58
CA THR A 44 -1.69 2.54 -34.67
C THR A 44 -1.61 3.40 -35.92
N GLU A 45 -0.41 3.59 -36.43
CA GLU A 45 -0.18 4.23 -37.74
C GLU A 45 0.14 3.14 -38.77
N TYR A 46 -0.34 3.34 -39.99
CA TYR A 46 -0.06 2.41 -41.08
C TYR A 46 1.07 2.95 -41.96
N ILE A 47 2.20 2.19 -42.01
CA ILE A 47 3.30 2.52 -42.90
C ILE A 47 2.90 2.05 -44.29
N ASN A 48 2.95 2.95 -45.30
CA ASN A 48 2.51 2.73 -46.68
C ASN A 48 1.06 2.17 -46.80
N GLY A 49 0.19 2.47 -45.80
CA GLY A 49 -1.21 2.03 -45.81
C GLY A 49 -1.45 0.55 -45.49
N ILE A 50 -0.41 -0.26 -45.27
CA ILE A 50 -0.56 -1.73 -45.18
C ILE A 50 0.01 -2.27 -43.85
N ILE A 51 1.16 -1.78 -43.40
CA ILE A 51 1.83 -2.34 -42.24
C ILE A 51 1.46 -1.55 -40.95
N PRO A 52 0.74 -2.16 -40.00
CA PRO A 52 0.39 -1.49 -38.77
C PRO A 52 1.64 -1.29 -37.89
N LYS A 53 1.97 -0.06 -37.56
CA LYS A 53 3.01 0.32 -36.58
C LYS A 53 2.35 0.93 -35.37
N GLN A 54 2.59 0.34 -34.22
CA GLN A 54 2.18 0.97 -32.97
C GLN A 54 3.12 2.11 -32.61
N VAL A 55 2.57 3.31 -32.50
CA VAL A 55 3.27 4.49 -32.01
C VAL A 55 3.04 4.55 -30.49
N PRO A 56 4.10 4.50 -29.68
CA PRO A 56 3.97 4.61 -28.24
C PRO A 56 3.35 5.95 -27.86
N GLY A 57 2.44 5.91 -26.91
CA GLY A 57 1.80 7.07 -26.33
C GLY A 57 2.06 7.18 -24.82
N ASP A 58 1.41 8.14 -24.21
CA ASP A 58 1.40 8.30 -22.77
C ASP A 58 0.62 7.18 -22.10
N ASN A 59 0.95 6.90 -20.85
CA ASN A 59 0.22 5.95 -20.03
C ASN A 59 -0.19 6.63 -18.72
N SER A 60 -1.46 7.01 -18.61
CA SER A 60 -1.99 7.75 -17.45
C SER A 60 -1.77 7.01 -16.14
N MET A 61 -1.80 5.66 -16.15
CA MET A 61 -1.56 4.83 -14.97
C MET A 61 -0.11 4.97 -14.47
N LEU A 62 0.85 4.89 -15.39
CA LEU A 62 2.27 5.04 -15.05
C LEU A 62 2.60 6.47 -14.66
N ILE A 63 2.00 7.46 -15.36
CA ILE A 63 2.19 8.87 -15.01
C ILE A 63 1.69 9.13 -13.59
N LEU A 64 0.49 8.68 -13.24
CA LEU A 64 -0.06 8.83 -11.90
C LEU A 64 0.83 8.14 -10.86
N LEU A 65 1.22 6.87 -11.11
CA LEU A 65 2.03 6.09 -10.18
C LEU A 65 3.40 6.74 -9.92
N TYR A 66 4.12 7.09 -11.00
CA TYR A 66 5.45 7.68 -10.86
C TYR A 66 5.41 9.12 -10.34
N SER A 67 4.34 9.86 -10.61
CA SER A 67 4.15 11.19 -10.01
C SER A 67 3.92 11.10 -8.51
N VAL A 68 3.06 10.18 -8.05
CA VAL A 68 2.85 9.92 -6.62
C VAL A 68 4.13 9.46 -5.94
N LEU A 69 4.86 8.53 -6.57
CA LEU A 69 6.16 8.07 -6.06
C LEU A 69 7.14 9.24 -5.94
N THR A 70 7.20 10.12 -6.94
CA THR A 70 8.07 11.31 -6.93
C THR A 70 7.69 12.28 -5.82
N LEU A 71 6.39 12.50 -5.58
CA LEU A 71 5.92 13.33 -4.47
C LEU A 71 6.31 12.73 -3.12
N VAL A 72 6.15 11.41 -2.93
CA VAL A 72 6.53 10.72 -1.71
C VAL A 72 8.05 10.83 -1.49
N ILE A 73 8.86 10.58 -2.52
CA ILE A 73 10.32 10.74 -2.46
C ILE A 73 10.69 12.18 -2.07
N THR A 74 10.03 13.16 -2.68
CA THR A 74 10.26 14.59 -2.39
C THR A 74 9.97 14.91 -0.92
N VAL A 75 8.85 14.42 -0.38
CA VAL A 75 8.50 14.60 1.04
C VAL A 75 9.53 13.94 1.96
N VAL A 76 9.99 12.74 1.63
CA VAL A 76 11.01 12.03 2.41
C VAL A 76 12.34 12.79 2.39
N VAL A 77 12.79 13.23 1.22
CA VAL A 77 14.04 14.01 1.10
C VAL A 77 13.93 15.34 1.85
N PHE A 78 12.78 16.00 1.78
CA PHE A 78 12.54 17.23 2.54
C PHE A 78 12.55 17.00 4.05
N ALA A 79 11.98 15.88 4.52
CA ALA A 79 12.06 15.46 5.92
C ALA A 79 13.52 15.22 6.37
N ILE A 80 14.31 14.52 5.53
CA ILE A 80 15.74 14.28 5.76
C ILE A 80 16.48 15.63 5.84
N TYR A 81 16.17 16.57 4.96
CA TYR A 81 16.76 17.90 4.94
C TYR A 81 16.46 18.68 6.23
N ILE A 82 15.21 18.66 6.71
CA ILE A 82 14.83 19.28 8.01
C ILE A 82 15.61 18.65 9.16
N VAL A 83 15.77 17.34 9.19
CA VAL A 83 16.54 16.63 10.20
C VAL A 83 18.01 17.06 10.16
N ASN A 84 18.58 17.20 8.95
CA ASN A 84 19.95 17.69 8.77
C ASN A 84 20.14 19.12 9.32
N ILE A 85 19.21 20.03 9.02
CA ILE A 85 19.28 21.43 9.55
C ILE A 85 19.21 21.42 11.07
N LYS A 86 18.26 20.68 11.67
CA LYS A 86 18.13 20.59 13.13
C LYS A 86 19.38 20.02 13.79
N ASP A 87 19.99 19.01 13.19
CA ASP A 87 21.24 18.42 13.69
C ASP A 87 22.43 19.41 13.58
N ALA A 88 22.54 20.12 12.47
CA ALA A 88 23.55 21.16 12.26
C ALA A 88 23.41 22.31 13.28
N TYR A 89 22.19 22.78 13.51
CA TYR A 89 21.90 23.81 14.51
C TYR A 89 22.24 23.37 15.93
N ARG A 90 21.87 22.15 16.31
CA ARG A 90 22.22 21.56 17.59
C ARG A 90 23.72 21.49 17.82
N HIS A 91 24.47 21.12 16.78
CA HIS A 91 25.94 21.10 16.86
C HIS A 91 26.56 22.46 16.98
N GLN A 92 25.99 23.50 16.38
CA GLN A 92 26.43 24.87 16.49
C GLN A 92 26.26 25.39 17.94
N ILE A 93 25.11 25.10 18.58
CA ILE A 93 24.88 25.45 19.99
C ILE A 93 25.86 24.71 20.91
N MET A 94 26.08 23.41 20.71
CA MET A 94 27.05 22.65 21.50
C MET A 94 28.45 23.26 21.42
N LYS A 95 28.86 23.68 20.23
CA LYS A 95 30.15 24.30 19.99
C LYS A 95 30.24 25.68 20.67
N ALA A 96 29.17 26.48 20.64
CA ALA A 96 29.10 27.78 21.29
C ALA A 96 29.22 27.65 22.83
N ASN A 97 28.69 26.56 23.39
CA ASN A 97 28.78 26.23 24.82
C ASN A 97 30.09 25.52 25.21
N GLY A 98 31.11 25.51 24.36
CA GLY A 98 32.39 24.87 24.62
C GLY A 98 32.39 23.33 24.65
N GLN A 99 31.29 22.70 24.30
CA GLN A 99 31.17 21.24 24.26
C GLN A 99 31.74 20.67 22.96
N LYS A 100 32.49 19.58 23.05
CA LYS A 100 33.02 18.88 21.87
C LYS A 100 31.85 18.16 21.13
N PRO A 101 31.73 18.32 19.82
CA PRO A 101 30.72 17.58 19.04
C PRO A 101 30.98 16.07 19.12
N THR A 102 29.92 15.30 19.17
CA THR A 102 29.99 13.83 19.23
C THR A 102 30.68 13.25 17.94
N SER A 103 31.51 12.23 18.14
CA SER A 103 32.20 11.56 17.04
C SER A 103 31.21 10.73 16.20
N PHE A 104 31.47 10.53 14.89
CA PHE A 104 30.69 9.63 14.03
C PHE A 104 30.58 8.21 14.62
N LYS A 105 31.65 7.68 15.18
CA LYS A 105 31.66 6.37 15.84
C LYS A 105 30.69 6.33 17.04
N TYR A 106 30.59 7.42 17.80
CA TYR A 106 29.61 7.55 18.88
C TYR A 106 28.17 7.60 18.38
N ASP A 107 27.89 8.40 17.34
CA ASP A 107 26.56 8.49 16.74
C ASP A 107 26.13 7.12 16.18
N MET A 108 27.04 6.41 15.50
CA MET A 108 26.76 5.06 14.98
C MET A 108 26.47 4.06 16.11
N LYS A 109 27.27 4.09 17.18
CA LYS A 109 27.03 3.27 18.36
C LYS A 109 25.68 3.61 19.01
N GLN A 110 25.30 4.89 19.02
CA GLN A 110 24.00 5.31 19.55
C GLN A 110 22.82 4.75 18.73
N PHE A 111 22.94 4.61 17.42
CA PHE A 111 21.93 3.94 16.59
C PHE A 111 21.81 2.44 16.87
N LEU A 112 22.91 1.80 17.29
CA LEU A 112 22.93 0.37 17.62
C LEU A 112 22.60 0.07 19.08
N ASP A 113 22.58 1.08 19.95
CA ASP A 113 22.36 0.93 21.39
C ASP A 113 21.20 1.84 21.85
N GLY A 114 21.46 3.11 22.14
CA GLY A 114 20.46 4.02 22.72
C GLY A 114 19.24 4.31 21.81
N LYS A 115 19.40 4.27 20.48
CA LYS A 115 18.34 4.46 19.48
C LYS A 115 18.03 3.19 18.69
N TYR A 116 18.33 2.04 19.25
CA TYR A 116 18.13 0.74 18.61
C TYR A 116 16.69 0.53 18.11
N HIS A 117 15.72 0.99 18.87
CA HIS A 117 14.30 0.92 18.47
C HIS A 117 14.03 1.65 17.14
N ILE A 118 14.66 2.81 16.88
CA ILE A 118 14.50 3.54 15.61
C ILE A 118 15.12 2.73 14.47
N THR A 119 16.31 2.19 14.68
CA THR A 119 17.00 1.38 13.67
C THR A 119 16.23 0.10 13.35
N LEU A 120 15.72 -0.58 14.38
CA LEU A 120 14.93 -1.80 14.21
C LEU A 120 13.61 -1.54 13.49
N MET A 121 12.91 -0.45 13.84
CA MET A 121 11.62 -0.11 13.26
C MET A 121 11.72 0.56 11.87
N SER A 122 12.89 1.07 11.49
CA SER A 122 13.07 1.78 10.21
C SER A 122 12.71 0.91 9.01
N PHE A 123 13.14 -0.35 8.99
CA PHE A 123 12.86 -1.27 7.88
C PHE A 123 11.36 -1.64 7.78
N PRO A 124 10.66 -2.08 8.84
CA PRO A 124 9.21 -2.30 8.79
C PRO A 124 8.42 -1.05 8.38
N VAL A 125 8.75 0.12 8.92
CA VAL A 125 8.06 1.38 8.58
C VAL A 125 8.25 1.73 7.11
N LEU A 126 9.46 1.54 6.57
CA LEU A 126 9.74 1.75 5.15
C LEU A 126 8.94 0.77 4.27
N MET A 127 8.87 -0.50 4.65
CA MET A 127 8.08 -1.51 3.92
C MET A 127 6.58 -1.18 3.95
N ILE A 128 6.03 -0.77 5.09
CA ILE A 128 4.64 -0.30 5.18
C ILE A 128 4.42 0.92 4.28
N GLY A 129 5.34 1.88 4.27
CA GLY A 129 5.27 3.04 3.39
C GLY A 129 5.19 2.66 1.92
N ILE A 130 6.05 1.76 1.45
CA ILE A 130 6.13 1.35 0.05
C ILE A 130 4.95 0.45 -0.34
N PHE A 131 4.63 -0.57 0.46
CA PHE A 131 3.67 -1.61 0.06
C PHE A 131 2.22 -1.35 0.50
N ASN A 132 2.00 -0.47 1.48
CA ASN A 132 0.65 -0.16 1.95
C ASN A 132 0.27 1.29 1.67
N VAL A 133 1.09 2.26 2.12
CA VAL A 133 0.72 3.69 2.05
C VAL A 133 0.73 4.19 0.60
N LEU A 134 1.76 3.85 -0.19
CA LEU A 134 1.85 4.30 -1.58
C LEU A 134 0.71 3.75 -2.46
N PRO A 135 0.38 2.43 -2.45
CA PRO A 135 -0.79 1.93 -3.16
C PRO A 135 -2.10 2.53 -2.67
N LEU A 136 -2.25 2.78 -1.36
CA LEU A 136 -3.45 3.42 -0.82
C LEU A 136 -3.64 4.84 -1.37
N ILE A 137 -2.58 5.66 -1.38
CA ILE A 137 -2.62 7.01 -1.98
C ILE A 137 -2.99 6.91 -3.45
N PHE A 138 -2.39 5.97 -4.19
CA PHE A 138 -2.69 5.75 -5.59
C PHE A 138 -4.16 5.39 -5.81
N MET A 139 -4.72 4.46 -5.03
CA MET A 139 -6.14 4.07 -5.12
C MET A 139 -7.09 5.23 -4.80
N ILE A 140 -6.74 6.06 -3.80
CA ILE A 140 -7.53 7.25 -3.47
C ILE A 140 -7.53 8.22 -4.66
N LEU A 141 -6.38 8.45 -5.30
CA LEU A 141 -6.28 9.36 -6.44
C LEU A 141 -7.02 8.85 -7.68
N ILE A 142 -7.02 7.55 -7.94
CA ILE A 142 -7.82 6.94 -9.02
C ILE A 142 -9.32 7.27 -8.87
N ALA A 143 -9.84 7.36 -7.65
CA ALA A 143 -11.24 7.69 -7.41
C ALA A 143 -11.64 9.10 -7.91
N PHE A 144 -10.66 10.00 -8.12
CA PHE A 144 -10.87 11.33 -8.69
C PHE A 144 -10.68 11.39 -10.21
N THR A 145 -10.52 10.25 -10.87
CA THR A 145 -10.34 10.15 -12.33
C THR A 145 -11.52 9.42 -12.98
N ASN A 146 -11.63 9.54 -14.30
CA ASN A 146 -12.61 8.78 -15.11
C ASN A 146 -12.10 7.39 -15.51
N TYR A 147 -11.22 6.76 -14.70
CA TYR A 147 -10.71 5.42 -15.00
C TYR A 147 -11.83 4.39 -15.02
N ASP A 148 -12.08 3.84 -16.21
CA ASP A 148 -13.08 2.79 -16.46
C ASP A 148 -12.64 1.87 -17.61
N LYS A 149 -13.54 0.98 -18.08
CA LYS A 149 -13.25 0.08 -19.20
C LYS A 149 -12.98 0.80 -20.53
N GLN A 150 -13.49 2.01 -20.69
CA GLN A 150 -13.31 2.82 -21.91
C GLN A 150 -12.05 3.68 -21.86
N HIS A 151 -11.60 4.03 -20.63
CA HIS A 151 -10.43 4.85 -20.36
C HIS A 151 -9.31 4.02 -19.74
N MET A 152 -8.90 2.95 -20.43
CA MET A 152 -7.85 2.03 -19.95
C MET A 152 -6.56 2.22 -20.74
N PRO A 153 -5.49 2.73 -20.11
CA PRO A 153 -4.18 2.85 -20.74
C PRO A 153 -3.60 1.48 -21.14
N PRO A 154 -2.79 1.40 -22.22
CA PRO A 154 -2.25 2.51 -23.01
C PRO A 154 -3.14 2.92 -24.20
N GLY A 155 -4.20 2.19 -24.53
CA GLY A 155 -5.05 2.46 -25.70
C GLY A 155 -5.85 3.74 -25.58
N THR A 156 -6.33 4.06 -24.40
CA THR A 156 -7.03 5.30 -24.07
C THR A 156 -6.49 5.87 -22.77
N LEU A 157 -6.55 7.19 -22.61
CA LEU A 157 -6.10 7.85 -21.42
C LEU A 157 -7.27 8.15 -20.50
N PHE A 158 -7.02 8.13 -19.20
CA PHE A 158 -7.95 8.70 -18.23
C PHE A 158 -7.44 10.07 -17.74
N THR A 159 -8.37 10.90 -17.29
CA THR A 159 -8.13 12.27 -16.87
C THR A 159 -8.75 12.54 -15.50
N TRP A 160 -8.37 13.66 -14.90
CA TRP A 160 -8.98 14.13 -13.67
C TRP A 160 -10.41 14.63 -13.91
N ILE A 161 -11.36 14.12 -13.11
CA ILE A 161 -12.76 14.58 -13.09
C ILE A 161 -13.20 15.12 -11.72
N GLY A 162 -12.24 15.21 -10.78
CA GLY A 162 -12.53 15.74 -9.46
C GLY A 162 -13.55 14.88 -8.67
N PHE A 163 -14.61 15.50 -8.21
CA PHE A 163 -15.63 14.85 -7.37
C PHE A 163 -16.83 14.28 -8.14
N ASP A 164 -16.81 14.24 -9.47
CA ASP A 164 -17.96 13.79 -10.26
C ASP A 164 -18.35 12.34 -9.98
N ASN A 165 -17.37 11.46 -9.72
CA ASN A 165 -17.64 10.09 -9.31
C ASN A 165 -18.46 10.04 -8.00
N PHE A 166 -18.11 10.90 -7.04
CA PHE A 166 -18.79 10.95 -5.75
C PHE A 166 -20.20 11.54 -5.89
N GLY A 167 -20.36 12.59 -6.74
CA GLY A 167 -21.67 13.14 -7.08
C GLY A 167 -22.60 12.09 -7.67
N SER A 168 -22.10 11.24 -8.57
CA SER A 168 -22.89 10.16 -9.17
C SER A 168 -23.30 9.07 -8.17
N LEU A 169 -22.50 8.83 -7.12
CA LEU A 169 -22.83 7.87 -6.05
C LEU A 169 -23.94 8.35 -5.12
N PHE A 170 -24.02 9.68 -4.90
CA PHE A 170 -25.01 10.27 -4.01
C PHE A 170 -26.26 10.77 -4.75
N ASN A 171 -26.24 10.81 -6.08
CA ASN A 171 -27.39 11.23 -6.89
C ASN A 171 -28.37 10.06 -7.06
N LEU A 172 -29.38 10.02 -6.19
CA LEU A 172 -30.35 8.92 -6.09
C LEU A 172 -31.29 8.81 -7.32
N VAL A 173 -31.36 9.85 -8.17
CA VAL A 173 -32.31 9.90 -9.29
C VAL A 173 -31.76 9.23 -10.54
N GLU A 174 -30.53 9.51 -10.94
CA GLU A 174 -29.91 8.89 -12.14
C GLU A 174 -29.05 7.64 -11.84
N GLY A 175 -28.50 7.59 -10.64
CA GLY A 175 -27.60 6.55 -10.17
C GLY A 175 -28.25 5.52 -9.23
N ALA A 176 -29.60 5.43 -9.18
CA ALA A 176 -30.32 4.65 -8.17
C ALA A 176 -29.75 3.22 -7.96
N LYS A 177 -29.36 2.52 -9.03
CA LYS A 177 -28.71 1.21 -8.92
C LYS A 177 -27.29 1.28 -8.38
N LYS A 178 -26.47 2.25 -8.82
CA LYS A 178 -25.07 2.40 -8.39
C LYS A 178 -24.96 2.87 -6.95
N GLY A 179 -25.72 3.90 -6.58
CA GLY A 179 -25.75 4.43 -5.22
C GLY A 179 -26.29 3.43 -4.21
N TYR A 180 -27.38 2.74 -4.53
CA TYR A 180 -27.93 1.69 -3.69
C TYR A 180 -26.92 0.56 -3.47
N THR A 181 -26.27 0.08 -4.53
CA THR A 181 -25.25 -0.97 -4.45
C THR A 181 -24.06 -0.52 -3.60
N PHE A 182 -23.60 0.72 -3.78
CA PHE A 182 -22.51 1.28 -2.98
C PHE A 182 -22.84 1.33 -1.49
N ILE A 183 -24.03 1.86 -1.13
CA ILE A 183 -24.46 1.92 0.26
C ILE A 183 -24.58 0.52 0.87
N LYS A 184 -25.21 -0.42 0.17
CA LYS A 184 -25.32 -1.81 0.61
C LYS A 184 -23.98 -2.49 0.82
N LEU A 185 -23.05 -2.33 -0.12
CA LEU A 185 -21.71 -2.89 0.01
C LEU A 185 -20.93 -2.23 1.15
N THR A 186 -21.08 -0.92 1.34
CA THR A 186 -20.41 -0.21 2.44
C THR A 186 -20.96 -0.65 3.79
N GLU A 187 -22.29 -0.71 3.94
CA GLU A 187 -22.95 -1.21 5.13
C GLU A 187 -22.48 -2.64 5.47
N TRP A 188 -22.53 -3.54 4.49
CA TRP A 188 -22.05 -4.91 4.65
C TRP A 188 -20.58 -4.98 5.05
N THR A 189 -19.74 -4.16 4.39
CA THR A 189 -18.30 -4.11 4.70
C THR A 189 -18.04 -3.65 6.13
N LEU A 190 -18.77 -2.64 6.60
CA LEU A 190 -18.65 -2.15 7.98
C LEU A 190 -19.11 -3.19 9.00
N ILE A 191 -20.28 -3.81 8.77
CA ILE A 191 -20.78 -4.89 9.63
C ILE A 191 -19.75 -6.03 9.69
N TRP A 192 -19.26 -6.47 8.53
CA TRP A 192 -18.26 -7.53 8.45
C TRP A 192 -16.95 -7.15 9.12
N ALA A 193 -16.45 -5.93 8.93
CA ALA A 193 -15.22 -5.47 9.55
C ALA A 193 -15.32 -5.49 11.09
N VAL A 194 -16.43 -5.00 11.64
CA VAL A 194 -16.67 -5.02 13.08
C VAL A 194 -16.82 -6.47 13.57
N ALA A 195 -17.72 -7.25 12.96
CA ALA A 195 -17.98 -8.61 13.38
C ALA A 195 -16.71 -9.50 13.31
N ALA A 196 -15.97 -9.44 12.19
CA ALA A 196 -14.74 -10.22 12.02
C ALA A 196 -13.64 -9.80 13.01
N THR A 197 -13.44 -8.49 13.20
CA THR A 197 -12.39 -7.99 14.10
C THR A 197 -12.67 -8.41 15.56
N PHE A 198 -13.88 -8.15 16.05
CA PHE A 198 -14.21 -8.47 17.43
C PHE A 198 -14.28 -9.97 17.68
N SER A 199 -14.88 -10.75 16.78
CA SER A 199 -14.92 -12.21 16.93
C SER A 199 -13.53 -12.84 16.92
N ASN A 200 -12.68 -12.45 15.99
CA ASN A 200 -11.29 -12.94 15.95
C ASN A 200 -10.51 -12.54 17.20
N TYR A 201 -10.66 -11.31 17.69
CA TYR A 201 -10.00 -10.87 18.91
C TYR A 201 -10.45 -11.67 20.13
N ILE A 202 -11.78 -11.79 20.32
CA ILE A 202 -12.36 -12.50 21.48
C ILE A 202 -11.98 -13.98 21.45
N LEU A 203 -12.19 -14.66 20.30
CA LEU A 203 -11.85 -16.07 20.15
C LEU A 203 -10.36 -16.30 20.29
N GLY A 204 -9.53 -15.45 19.69
CA GLY A 204 -8.07 -15.52 19.81
C GLY A 204 -7.61 -15.37 21.26
N LEU A 205 -8.20 -14.44 22.02
CA LEU A 205 -7.93 -14.25 23.44
C LEU A 205 -8.34 -15.49 24.27
N ILE A 206 -9.54 -16.03 24.03
CA ILE A 206 -10.02 -17.22 24.70
C ILE A 206 -9.05 -18.39 24.45
N PHE A 207 -8.70 -18.68 23.20
CA PHE A 207 -7.75 -19.74 22.85
C PHE A 207 -6.36 -19.51 23.48
N ALA A 208 -5.86 -18.27 23.44
CA ALA A 208 -4.59 -17.93 24.06
C ALA A 208 -4.59 -18.20 25.58
N LEU A 209 -5.65 -17.83 26.28
CA LEU A 209 -5.80 -18.09 27.71
C LEU A 209 -5.94 -19.60 27.99
N MET A 210 -6.72 -20.32 27.19
CA MET A 210 -6.89 -21.79 27.33
C MET A 210 -5.54 -22.49 27.20
N ILE A 211 -4.74 -22.20 26.15
CA ILE A 211 -3.46 -22.87 25.93
C ILE A 211 -2.44 -22.56 27.04
N ASN A 212 -2.49 -21.35 27.60
CA ASN A 212 -1.57 -20.94 28.66
C ASN A 212 -1.96 -21.45 30.07
N LYS A 213 -3.16 -21.99 30.24
CA LYS A 213 -3.63 -22.54 31.54
C LYS A 213 -2.66 -23.57 32.10
N LYS A 214 -2.45 -23.55 33.42
CA LYS A 214 -1.67 -24.60 34.13
C LYS A 214 -2.35 -25.95 33.95
N GLY A 215 -1.58 -27.03 33.65
CA GLY A 215 -2.09 -28.38 33.47
C GLY A 215 -2.35 -28.80 32.02
N ILE A 216 -2.35 -27.94 31.06
CA ILE A 216 -2.47 -28.33 29.65
C ILE A 216 -1.17 -29.01 29.19
N LYS A 217 -1.31 -30.22 28.68
CA LYS A 217 -0.23 -31.00 28.07
C LYS A 217 -0.01 -30.56 26.61
N PHE A 218 1.22 -30.69 26.11
CA PHE A 218 1.58 -30.38 24.71
C PHE A 218 1.30 -28.95 24.25
N LYS A 219 1.55 -27.96 25.11
CA LYS A 219 1.36 -26.52 24.77
C LYS A 219 2.08 -26.10 23.49
N SER A 220 3.29 -26.64 23.26
CA SER A 220 4.06 -26.35 22.04
C SER A 220 3.33 -26.82 20.78
N LEU A 221 2.76 -28.05 20.84
CA LEU A 221 2.02 -28.59 19.70
C LEU A 221 0.78 -27.75 19.37
N TRP A 222 0.01 -27.35 20.37
CA TRP A 222 -1.14 -26.46 20.16
C TRP A 222 -0.74 -25.11 19.53
N ARG A 223 0.33 -24.50 20.04
CA ARG A 223 0.86 -23.25 19.47
C ARG A 223 1.30 -23.43 18.02
N THR A 224 1.99 -24.53 17.72
CA THR A 224 2.43 -24.84 16.35
C THR A 224 1.25 -25.03 15.40
N LEU A 225 0.17 -25.74 15.83
CA LEU A 225 -1.03 -25.91 15.03
C LEU A 225 -1.69 -24.58 14.69
N PHE A 226 -1.79 -23.65 15.64
CA PHE A 226 -2.34 -22.33 15.35
C PHE A 226 -1.44 -21.47 14.46
N VAL A 227 -0.11 -21.58 14.60
CA VAL A 227 0.84 -20.85 13.76
C VAL A 227 0.86 -21.39 12.32
N ILE A 228 0.68 -22.70 12.13
CA ILE A 228 0.63 -23.33 10.80
C ILE A 228 -0.50 -22.78 9.93
N THR A 229 -1.62 -22.35 10.54
CA THR A 229 -2.73 -21.74 9.78
C THR A 229 -2.34 -20.44 9.09
N ILE A 230 -1.33 -19.73 9.60
CA ILE A 230 -0.80 -18.50 8.97
C ILE A 230 -0.06 -18.82 7.66
N ALA A 231 0.48 -20.03 7.52
CA ALA A 231 1.18 -20.48 6.32
C ALA A 231 0.25 -20.72 5.13
N VAL A 232 -1.05 -20.91 5.38
CA VAL A 232 -2.07 -21.07 4.31
C VAL A 232 -2.56 -19.70 3.87
N PRO A 233 -2.33 -19.31 2.61
CA PRO A 233 -2.83 -18.03 2.10
C PRO A 233 -4.35 -17.94 2.23
N GLN A 234 -4.87 -16.87 2.81
CA GLN A 234 -6.30 -16.69 3.09
C GLN A 234 -7.17 -16.87 1.85
N PHE A 235 -6.72 -16.39 0.68
CA PHE A 235 -7.48 -16.52 -0.56
C PHE A 235 -7.67 -17.98 -0.99
N VAL A 236 -6.71 -18.86 -0.73
CA VAL A 236 -6.84 -20.31 -1.03
C VAL A 236 -7.92 -20.92 -0.17
N SER A 237 -7.94 -20.60 1.12
CA SER A 237 -9.00 -21.07 2.03
C SER A 237 -10.38 -20.59 1.60
N LEU A 238 -10.49 -19.31 1.20
CA LEU A 238 -11.75 -18.74 0.70
C LEU A 238 -12.21 -19.37 -0.61
N LEU A 239 -11.29 -19.66 -1.54
CA LEU A 239 -11.61 -20.35 -2.80
C LEU A 239 -12.09 -21.77 -2.56
N LEU A 240 -11.42 -22.51 -1.67
CA LEU A 240 -11.84 -23.86 -1.30
C LEU A 240 -13.23 -23.85 -0.64
N MET A 241 -13.48 -22.94 0.30
CA MET A 241 -14.79 -22.81 0.93
C MET A 241 -15.87 -22.44 -0.09
N ASN A 242 -15.57 -21.54 -1.01
CA ASN A 242 -16.49 -21.19 -2.11
C ASN A 242 -16.84 -22.43 -2.95
N GLN A 243 -15.85 -23.22 -3.37
CA GLN A 243 -16.10 -24.45 -4.15
C GLN A 243 -16.89 -25.52 -3.36
N MET A 244 -16.61 -25.65 -2.06
CA MET A 244 -17.35 -26.58 -1.21
C MET A 244 -18.81 -26.19 -1.00
N LEU A 245 -19.09 -24.89 -0.99
CA LEU A 245 -20.42 -24.29 -0.76
C LEU A 245 -21.21 -24.05 -2.08
N GLN A 246 -20.67 -24.36 -3.26
CA GLN A 246 -21.45 -24.29 -4.52
C GLN A 246 -22.59 -25.28 -4.54
N SER A 247 -23.61 -25.03 -5.38
CA SER A 247 -24.78 -25.91 -5.55
C SER A 247 -24.39 -27.38 -5.77
N ASN A 248 -23.35 -27.64 -6.57
CA ASN A 248 -22.79 -28.96 -6.80
C ASN A 248 -21.53 -29.21 -5.95
N GLY A 249 -21.36 -28.50 -4.85
CA GLY A 249 -20.18 -28.58 -4.00
C GLY A 249 -20.25 -29.80 -3.06
N ALA A 250 -19.08 -30.14 -2.51
CA ALA A 250 -18.92 -31.30 -1.64
C ALA A 250 -19.89 -31.32 -0.45
N ILE A 251 -20.27 -30.17 0.10
CA ILE A 251 -21.19 -30.06 1.24
C ILE A 251 -22.60 -30.47 0.84
N ASN A 252 -23.11 -29.97 -0.31
CA ASN A 252 -24.44 -30.37 -0.79
C ASN A 252 -24.49 -31.85 -1.17
N ILE A 253 -23.41 -32.38 -1.76
CA ILE A 253 -23.31 -33.83 -2.05
C ILE A 253 -23.34 -34.65 -0.77
N LEU A 254 -22.59 -34.26 0.26
CA LEU A 254 -22.60 -34.95 1.55
C LEU A 254 -23.98 -34.90 2.21
N LEU A 255 -24.63 -33.74 2.22
CA LEU A 255 -25.99 -33.60 2.74
C LEU A 255 -26.98 -34.45 1.98
N SER A 256 -26.92 -34.51 0.67
CA SER A 256 -27.78 -35.35 -0.18
C SER A 256 -27.57 -36.81 0.12
N ASN A 257 -26.35 -37.29 0.35
CA ASN A 257 -26.04 -38.66 0.73
C ASN A 257 -26.53 -39.01 2.14
N ILE A 258 -26.46 -38.06 3.08
CA ILE A 258 -26.92 -38.30 4.46
C ILE A 258 -28.45 -38.31 4.54
N THR A 259 -29.11 -37.44 3.81
CA THR A 259 -30.58 -37.30 3.83
C THR A 259 -31.31 -38.23 2.85
N ASN A 260 -30.58 -38.95 1.99
CA ASN A 260 -31.12 -39.73 0.87
C ASN A 260 -32.08 -38.96 -0.02
N SER A 261 -31.88 -37.63 -0.10
CA SER A 261 -32.69 -36.70 -0.90
C SER A 261 -31.78 -35.70 -1.58
N HIS A 262 -32.18 -35.19 -2.76
CA HIS A 262 -31.43 -34.14 -3.45
C HIS A 262 -31.51 -32.84 -2.64
N VAL A 263 -30.39 -32.46 -2.05
CA VAL A 263 -30.26 -31.18 -1.29
C VAL A 263 -29.42 -30.22 -2.12
N GLU A 264 -30.03 -29.12 -2.52
CA GLU A 264 -29.35 -28.01 -3.21
C GLU A 264 -29.57 -26.74 -2.41
N ILE A 265 -28.64 -26.44 -1.54
CA ILE A 265 -28.65 -25.21 -0.75
C ILE A 265 -27.78 -24.19 -1.50
N GLN A 266 -28.34 -23.03 -1.81
CA GLN A 266 -27.61 -21.87 -2.26
C GLN A 266 -27.12 -21.11 -1.02
N TRP A 267 -25.83 -21.23 -0.75
CA TRP A 267 -25.18 -20.62 0.41
C TRP A 267 -24.88 -19.13 0.22
#